data_06ed3bc13128818d9277c18bf37609c8
#
_entry.id   06ed3bc13128818d9277c18bf37609c8
#
_cell.length_a   1.000
_cell.length_b   1.000
_cell.length_c   1.000
_cell.angle_alpha   90.00
_cell.angle_beta   90.00
_cell.angle_gamma   90.00
#
_symmetry.space_group_name_H-M   'P 1'
#
loop_
_entity.id
_entity.type
_entity.pdbx_description
1 polymer ?
#
loop_
_entity_poly.entity_id
_entity_poly.type
_entity_poly.pdbx_seq_one_letter_code
_entity_poly.pdbx_strand_id
1 'polypeptide(L)' 'MTKVIGIRFRKAGKVYYFSPGENEIKTGDHVIVETARGVEYGYVVLGTHEVDDKIGRAHV' A
#
# COMPACT_ATOMS: atom_id res chain seq x y z
N MET A 1 8.82 -11.30 9.63
CA MET A 1 7.59 -10.53 9.48
C MET A 1 7.75 -9.46 8.43
N THR A 2 6.70 -9.25 7.67
CA THR A 2 6.74 -8.32 6.56
C THR A 2 5.89 -7.10 6.88
N LYS A 3 6.41 -5.94 6.59
CA LYS A 3 5.65 -4.70 6.76
C LYS A 3 4.88 -4.41 5.47
N VAL A 4 3.63 -4.07 5.63
CA VAL A 4 2.77 -3.70 4.51
C VAL A 4 1.94 -2.48 4.85
N ILE A 5 1.48 -1.81 3.80
CA ILE A 5 0.51 -0.75 3.90
C ILE A 5 -0.67 -1.07 3.00
N GLY A 6 -1.84 -0.60 3.35
CA GLY A 6 -3.03 -0.74 2.52
C GLY A 6 -3.36 0.57 1.86
N ILE A 7 -3.44 0.57 0.54
CA ILE A 7 -3.72 1.76 -0.25
C ILE A 7 -4.97 1.55 -1.07
N ARG A 8 -5.86 2.52 -1.01
CA ARG A 8 -7.04 2.56 -1.86
C ARG A 8 -6.79 3.53 -2.99
N PHE A 9 -6.80 3.02 -4.20
CA PHE A 9 -6.65 3.87 -5.36
C PHE A 9 -7.96 4.55 -5.70
N ARG A 10 -7.84 5.79 -6.12
CA ARG A 10 -8.98 6.62 -6.43
C ARG A 10 -9.92 6.02 -7.45
N LYS A 11 -9.37 5.36 -8.44
CA LYS A 11 -10.17 4.78 -9.53
C LYS A 11 -10.65 3.37 -9.27
N ALA A 12 -9.91 2.61 -8.50
CA ALA A 12 -10.19 1.18 -8.37
C ALA A 12 -11.21 0.86 -7.29
N GLY A 13 -11.29 1.66 -6.25
CA GLY A 13 -12.21 1.39 -5.14
C GLY A 13 -11.83 0.19 -4.29
N LYS A 14 -10.73 -0.46 -4.59
CA LYS A 14 -10.24 -1.61 -3.84
C LYS A 14 -8.99 -1.24 -3.07
N VAL A 15 -8.71 -2.00 -2.02
CA VAL A 15 -7.50 -1.81 -1.23
C VAL A 15 -6.44 -2.78 -1.72
N TYR A 16 -5.28 -2.24 -1.99
CA TYR A 16 -4.11 -3.03 -2.38
C TYR A 16 -3.04 -2.89 -1.32
N TYR A 17 -2.27 -3.94 -1.14
CA TYR A 17 -1.22 -3.96 -0.13
C TYR A 17 0.15 -3.84 -0.78
N PHE A 18 0.97 -2.99 -0.20
CA PHE A 18 2.30 -2.71 -0.71
C PHE A 18 3.32 -2.74 0.41
N SER A 19 4.56 -2.94 0.04
CA SER A 19 5.67 -2.80 0.96
C SER A 19 6.02 -1.30 1.09
N PRO A 20 6.06 -0.75 2.29
CA PRO A 20 6.43 0.65 2.48
C PRO A 20 7.92 0.90 2.33
N GLY A 21 8.74 -0.15 2.22
CA GLY A 21 10.19 0.01 2.22
C GLY A 21 10.68 0.53 3.56
N GLU A 22 11.52 1.53 3.51
CA GLU A 22 12.04 2.16 4.72
C GLU A 22 11.19 3.31 5.20
N ASN A 23 10.15 3.64 4.47
CA ASN A 23 9.29 4.76 4.81
C ASN A 23 8.28 4.37 5.87
N GLU A 24 8.03 5.28 6.78
CA GLU A 24 6.95 5.11 7.73
C GLU A 24 5.73 5.85 7.19
N ILE A 25 4.71 5.10 6.82
CA ILE A 25 3.52 5.64 6.19
C ILE A 25 2.35 5.44 7.12
N LYS A 26 1.57 6.48 7.30
CA LYS A 26 0.46 6.49 8.25
C LYS A 26 -0.88 6.52 7.54
N THR A 27 -1.88 5.96 8.21
CA THR A 27 -3.26 6.05 7.74
C THR A 27 -3.64 7.52 7.53
N GLY A 28 -4.23 7.80 6.39
CA GLY A 28 -4.61 9.15 6.02
C GLY A 28 -3.64 9.82 5.07
N ASP A 29 -2.45 9.27 4.91
CA ASP A 29 -1.49 9.83 3.98
C ASP A 29 -1.94 9.63 2.54
N HIS A 30 -1.55 10.55 1.69
CA HIS A 30 -1.73 10.41 0.26
C HIS A 30 -0.41 9.99 -0.34
N VAL A 31 -0.44 9.04 -1.25
CA VAL A 31 0.76 8.51 -1.86
C VAL A 31 0.61 8.46 -3.37
N ILE A 32 1.74 8.47 -4.04
CA ILE A 32 1.80 8.30 -5.48
C ILE A 32 2.52 7.00 -5.73
N VAL A 33 1.88 6.11 -6.47
CA VAL A 33 2.44 4.80 -6.77
C VAL A 33 2.59 4.66 -8.27
N GLU A 34 3.75 4.22 -8.67
CA GLU A 34 4.01 3.95 -10.08
C GLU A 34 3.63 2.51 -10.38
N THR A 35 2.72 2.35 -11.32
CA THR A 35 2.22 1.04 -11.73
C THR A 35 2.47 0.81 -13.21
N ALA A 36 2.15 -0.39 -13.68
CA ALA A 36 2.26 -0.71 -15.09
C ALA A 36 1.40 0.19 -15.98
N ARG A 37 0.38 0.80 -15.41
CA ARG A 37 -0.50 1.72 -16.13
C ARG A 37 -0.06 3.18 -16.02
N GLY A 38 1.02 3.43 -15.29
CA GLY A 38 1.50 4.75 -15.04
C GLY A 38 1.36 5.13 -13.57
N VAL A 39 1.34 6.43 -13.32
CA VAL A 39 1.28 6.96 -11.96
C VAL A 39 -0.16 6.98 -11.48
N GLU A 40 -0.37 6.45 -10.28
CA GLU A 40 -1.68 6.41 -9.66
C GLU A 40 -1.64 7.10 -8.30
N TYR A 41 -2.69 7.82 -7.99
CA TYR A 41 -2.85 8.44 -6.67
C TYR A 41 -3.59 7.48 -5.76
N GLY A 42 -3.05 7.32 -4.57
CA GLY A 42 -3.63 6.46 -3.59
C GLY A 42 -3.83 7.15 -2.25
N TYR A 43 -4.69 6.57 -1.46
CA TYR A 43 -4.98 7.02 -0.12
C TYR A 43 -4.70 5.86 0.84
N VAL A 44 -3.89 6.13 1.85
CA VAL A 44 -3.51 5.08 2.81
C VAL A 44 -4.66 4.86 3.78
N VAL A 45 -5.32 3.72 3.65
CA VAL A 45 -6.42 3.35 4.54
C VAL A 45 -5.92 2.50 5.71
N LEU A 46 -4.73 1.95 5.59
CA LEU A 46 -4.12 1.13 6.62
C LEU A 46 -2.63 1.44 6.64
N GLY A 47 -2.19 2.09 7.69
CA GLY A 47 -0.78 2.49 7.81
C GLY A 47 0.15 1.29 7.95
N THR A 48 1.45 1.59 8.07
CA THR A 48 2.46 0.55 8.18
C THR A 48 2.17 -0.40 9.33
N HIS A 49 2.10 -1.68 9.03
CA HIS A 49 1.91 -2.71 10.02
C HIS A 49 2.59 -4.00 9.58
N GLU A 50 2.82 -4.87 10.51
CA GLU A 50 3.48 -6.14 10.23
C GLU A 50 2.46 -7.24 10.03
N VAL A 51 2.72 -8.09 9.05
CA VAL A 51 1.90 -9.25 8.79
C VAL A 51 2.78 -10.49 8.77
N ASP A 52 2.14 -11.63 8.98
CA ASP A 52 2.82 -12.90 8.86
C ASP A 52 3.17 -13.12 7.39
N ASP A 53 4.40 -13.55 7.15
CA ASP A 53 4.86 -13.81 5.78
C ASP A 53 4.03 -14.84 5.04
N LYS A 54 3.26 -15.62 5.76
CA LYS A 54 2.39 -16.64 5.17
C LYS A 54 1.08 -16.10 4.66
N ILE A 55 0.72 -14.88 5.03
CA ILE A 55 -0.61 -14.32 4.76
C ILE A 55 -0.67 -13.61 3.43
N GLY A 56 0.09 -13.69 2.63
CA GLY A 56 -0.05 -13.06 1.37
C GLY A 56 1.13 -12.16 1.05
N ARG A 57 1.10 -11.64 -0.11
CA ARG A 57 2.16 -10.83 -0.63
C ARG A 57 1.65 -9.50 -1.07
N ALA A 58 2.42 -8.49 -0.75
CA ALA A 58 2.22 -7.20 -1.33
C ALA A 58 2.95 -7.19 -2.66
N HIS A 59 2.22 -6.96 -3.71
CA HIS A 59 2.84 -6.77 -5.01
C HIS A 59 1.92 -5.94 -5.89
N VAL A 60 2.52 -5.33 -6.80
CA VAL A 60 1.85 -4.39 -7.67
C VAL A 60 1.44 -5.04 -8.97
#